data_f9fe46e01bd61e180b3d646796c75d41
#
_entry.id   f9fe46e01bd61e180b3d646796c75d41
#
_cell.length_a   1.000
_cell.length_b   1.000
_cell.length_c   1.000
_cell.angle_alpha   90.00
_cell.angle_beta   90.00
_cell.angle_gamma   90.00
#
_symmetry.space_group_name_H-M   'P 1'
#
loop_
_entity.id
_entity.type
_entity.pdbx_description
1 polymer ?
#
loop_
_entity_poly.entity_id
_entity_poly.type
_entity_poly.pdbx_seq_one_letter_code
_entity_poly.pdbx_strand_id
1 'polypeptide(L)'
;VKGGVRSVNRLEDRLLYQDEQLKVTVRAAADGPAVTLVGQVDASNSYALAVALTGCRRGEQIVVDTGGLTFIDVSGLRVLALPALPPEQRWIRLRNLTAYQVRLLRLMGWYQESRAHQLPI
;
A
#
# COMPACT_ATOMS: atom_id res chain seq x y z
N VAL A 1 -14.95 -28.93 12.73
CA VAL A 1 -14.02 -28.13 13.42
C VAL A 1 -12.92 -27.61 12.54
N LYS A 2 -12.23 -28.51 11.97
CA LYS A 2 -11.15 -28.07 11.17
C LYS A 2 -11.61 -27.25 10.01
N GLY A 3 -12.70 -27.63 9.43
CA GLY A 3 -13.23 -26.86 8.33
C GLY A 3 -13.58 -25.46 8.73
N GLY A 4 -14.16 -25.31 9.92
CA GLY A 4 -14.51 -23.98 10.39
C GLY A 4 -13.29 -23.13 10.60
N VAL A 5 -12.25 -23.73 11.12
CA VAL A 5 -11.01 -23.01 11.35
C VAL A 5 -10.44 -22.52 10.05
N ARG A 6 -10.52 -23.34 9.03
CA ARG A 6 -9.99 -22.93 7.76
C ARG A 6 -10.71 -21.77 7.18
N SER A 7 -12.02 -21.72 7.33
CA SER A 7 -12.77 -20.59 6.82
C SER A 7 -12.33 -19.30 7.49
N VAL A 8 -12.07 -19.36 8.78
CA VAL A 8 -11.61 -18.21 9.50
C VAL A 8 -10.24 -17.77 8.97
N ASN A 9 -9.39 -18.75 8.68
CA ASN A 9 -8.04 -18.44 8.25
C ASN A 9 -8.01 -17.61 6.98
N ARG A 10 -8.98 -17.77 6.11
CA ARG A 10 -8.99 -17.00 4.89
C ARG A 10 -9.17 -15.52 5.13
N LEU A 11 -9.70 -15.17 6.30
CA LEU A 11 -9.93 -13.78 6.63
C LEU A 11 -8.78 -13.18 7.42
N GLU A 12 -7.79 -13.98 7.75
CA GLU A 12 -6.67 -13.48 8.55
C GLU A 12 -5.60 -12.92 7.66
N ASP A 13 -4.89 -11.95 8.22
CA ASP A 13 -3.76 -11.35 7.54
C ASP A 13 -2.64 -12.37 7.39
N ARG A 14 -1.97 -12.31 6.26
CA ARG A 14 -0.81 -13.12 6.01
C ARG A 14 0.41 -12.20 5.97
N LEU A 15 1.48 -12.60 6.64
CA LEU A 15 2.68 -11.78 6.68
C LEU A 15 3.41 -11.84 5.36
N LEU A 16 3.70 -10.67 4.79
CA LEU A 16 4.49 -10.56 3.57
C LEU A 16 5.94 -10.22 3.87
N TYR A 17 6.18 -9.37 4.86
CA TYR A 17 7.52 -8.91 5.17
C TYR A 17 7.53 -8.32 6.56
N GLN A 18 8.62 -8.49 7.26
CA GLN A 18 8.78 -7.87 8.56
C GLN A 18 10.25 -7.66 8.87
N ASP A 19 10.57 -6.48 9.38
CA ASP A 19 11.89 -6.22 9.94
C ASP A 19 11.70 -5.50 11.26
N GLU A 20 12.74 -4.88 11.78
CA GLU A 20 12.68 -4.29 13.11
C GLU A 20 11.78 -3.06 13.16
N GLN A 21 11.49 -2.46 12.03
CA GLN A 21 10.70 -1.23 12.02
C GLN A 21 9.46 -1.28 11.14
N LEU A 22 9.28 -2.33 10.33
CA LEU A 22 8.15 -2.37 9.39
C LEU A 22 7.52 -3.75 9.39
N LYS A 23 6.19 -3.78 9.39
CA LYS A 23 5.44 -5.01 9.23
C LYS A 23 4.46 -4.83 8.08
N VAL A 24 4.47 -5.78 7.15
CA VAL A 24 3.62 -5.75 5.96
C VAL A 24 2.79 -7.01 5.93
N THR A 25 1.47 -6.85 5.99
CA THR A 25 0.55 -7.99 5.92
C THR A 25 -0.41 -7.81 4.77
N VAL A 26 -1.00 -8.92 4.32
CA VAL A 26 -1.97 -8.87 3.24
C VAL A 26 -3.17 -9.73 3.59
N ARG A 27 -4.34 -9.28 3.16
CA ARG A 27 -5.59 -10.01 3.33
C ARG A 27 -6.30 -10.03 1.98
N ALA A 28 -6.90 -11.16 1.65
CA ALA A 28 -7.71 -11.24 0.45
C ALA A 28 -8.97 -10.41 0.62
N ALA A 29 -9.33 -9.68 -0.40
CA ALA A 29 -10.54 -8.85 -0.38
C ALA A 29 -11.21 -8.96 -1.73
N ALA A 30 -12.46 -8.54 -1.80
CA ALA A 30 -13.27 -8.70 -3.01
C ALA A 30 -12.65 -7.99 -4.20
N ASP A 31 -12.05 -6.83 -3.97
CA ASP A 31 -11.49 -6.05 -5.05
C ASP A 31 -9.97 -6.15 -5.13
N GLY A 32 -9.42 -7.25 -4.62
CA GLY A 32 -7.99 -7.51 -4.73
C GLY A 32 -7.33 -7.54 -3.38
N PRO A 33 -6.04 -7.81 -3.36
CA PRO A 33 -5.31 -7.89 -2.09
C PRO A 33 -5.33 -6.56 -1.35
N ALA A 34 -5.56 -6.62 -0.06
CA ALA A 34 -5.51 -5.45 0.81
C ALA A 34 -4.31 -5.57 1.72
N VAL A 35 -3.35 -4.67 1.55
CA VAL A 35 -2.09 -4.70 2.28
C VAL A 35 -2.10 -3.64 3.37
N THR A 36 -1.61 -4.00 4.54
CA THR A 36 -1.51 -3.07 5.65
C THR A 36 -0.05 -2.90 6.03
N LEU A 37 0.36 -1.64 6.17
CA LEU A 37 1.73 -1.30 6.57
C LEU A 37 1.68 -0.71 7.97
N VAL A 38 2.54 -1.23 8.84
CA VAL A 38 2.64 -0.73 10.20
C VAL A 38 4.10 -0.49 10.52
N GLY A 39 4.42 0.73 10.95
CA GLY A 39 5.77 1.05 11.37
C GLY A 39 6.39 2.15 10.54
N GLN A 40 7.59 1.93 10.05
CA GLN A 40 8.38 2.95 9.37
C GLN A 40 8.97 2.42 8.08
N VAL A 41 8.97 3.26 7.05
CA VAL A 41 9.59 2.93 5.77
C VAL A 41 10.63 3.99 5.45
N ASP A 42 11.84 3.56 5.18
CA ASP A 42 12.92 4.46 4.76
C ASP A 42 13.78 3.74 3.74
N ALA A 43 14.93 4.32 3.44
CA ALA A 43 15.79 3.76 2.39
C ALA A 43 16.26 2.34 2.73
N SER A 44 16.31 1.99 4.02
CA SER A 44 16.81 0.68 4.40
C SER A 44 15.85 -0.45 4.06
N ASN A 45 14.54 -0.18 3.96
CA ASN A 45 13.58 -1.23 3.70
C ASN A 45 12.63 -0.95 2.55
N SER A 46 12.79 0.18 1.85
CA SER A 46 11.88 0.50 0.75
C SER A 46 11.97 -0.52 -0.38
N TYR A 47 13.16 -1.03 -0.66
CA TYR A 47 13.29 -2.05 -1.70
C TYR A 47 12.57 -3.34 -1.30
N ALA A 48 12.73 -3.75 -0.05
CA ALA A 48 12.04 -4.95 0.43
C ALA A 48 10.53 -4.78 0.35
N LEU A 49 10.04 -3.57 0.65
CA LEU A 49 8.63 -3.27 0.50
C LEU A 49 8.20 -3.42 -0.95
N ALA A 50 8.97 -2.88 -1.87
CA ALA A 50 8.64 -2.97 -3.29
C ALA A 50 8.55 -4.43 -3.74
N VAL A 51 9.48 -5.26 -3.29
CA VAL A 51 9.48 -6.68 -3.64
C VAL A 51 8.23 -7.36 -3.08
N ALA A 52 7.89 -7.05 -1.82
CA ALA A 52 6.72 -7.67 -1.20
C ALA A 52 5.43 -7.28 -1.93
N LEU A 53 5.29 -6.03 -2.29
CA LEU A 53 4.08 -5.58 -2.97
C LEU A 53 3.98 -6.16 -4.37
N THR A 54 5.08 -6.17 -5.09
CA THR A 54 5.09 -6.76 -6.42
C THR A 54 4.73 -8.24 -6.37
N GLY A 55 5.23 -8.92 -5.35
CA GLY A 55 4.97 -10.35 -5.20
C GLY A 55 3.53 -10.69 -4.91
N CYS A 56 2.77 -9.79 -4.30
CA CYS A 56 1.37 -10.08 -4.00
C CYS A 56 0.41 -9.55 -5.06
N ARG A 57 0.91 -8.85 -6.06
CA ARG A 57 0.08 -8.33 -7.13
C ARG A 57 -0.48 -9.49 -7.96
N ARG A 58 -1.80 -9.51 -8.12
CA ARG A 58 -2.48 -10.61 -8.79
C ARG A 58 -3.32 -10.12 -9.94
N GLY A 59 -2.93 -9.18 -10.66
CA GLY A 59 -3.72 -8.69 -11.76
C GLY A 59 -3.67 -7.21 -11.76
N GLU A 60 -4.80 -6.57 -11.50
CA GLU A 60 -4.87 -5.15 -11.75
C GLU A 60 -4.33 -4.30 -10.64
N GLN A 61 -4.91 -4.38 -9.49
CA GLN A 61 -4.57 -3.43 -8.45
C GLN A 61 -4.54 -4.08 -7.08
N ILE A 62 -3.74 -3.47 -6.19
CA ILE A 62 -3.79 -3.81 -4.78
C ILE A 62 -4.11 -2.53 -4.01
N VAL A 63 -4.68 -2.69 -2.84
CA VAL A 63 -4.97 -1.59 -1.95
C VAL A 63 -3.94 -1.61 -0.83
N VAL A 64 -3.34 -0.47 -0.53
CA VAL A 64 -2.34 -0.37 0.53
C VAL A 64 -2.78 0.66 1.54
N ASP A 65 -2.94 0.23 2.78
CA ASP A 65 -3.36 1.07 3.88
C ASP A 65 -2.11 1.61 4.58
N THR A 66 -1.93 2.91 4.54
CA THR A 66 -0.76 3.56 5.12
C THR A 66 -1.05 4.21 6.47
N GLY A 67 -2.26 4.02 7.00
CA GLY A 67 -2.63 4.68 8.25
C GLY A 67 -1.83 4.23 9.45
N GLY A 68 -1.22 3.06 9.39
CA GLY A 68 -0.40 2.54 10.48
C GLY A 68 1.07 2.94 10.40
N LEU A 69 1.46 3.71 9.39
CA LEU A 69 2.84 4.14 9.29
C LEU A 69 3.08 5.34 10.18
N THR A 70 4.10 5.27 11.00
CA THR A 70 4.51 6.39 11.85
C THR A 70 5.57 7.25 11.16
N PHE A 71 6.20 6.71 10.12
CA PHE A 71 7.19 7.46 9.35
C PHE A 71 7.32 6.83 7.97
N ILE A 72 7.44 7.68 6.97
CA ILE A 72 7.77 7.25 5.63
C ILE A 72 8.51 8.39 4.93
N ASP A 73 9.61 8.06 4.27
CA ASP A 73 10.39 9.07 3.56
C ASP A 73 10.12 8.99 2.05
N VAL A 74 10.87 9.77 1.30
CA VAL A 74 10.69 9.85 -0.13
C VAL A 74 10.90 8.50 -0.81
N SER A 75 11.87 7.71 -0.32
CA SER A 75 12.12 6.41 -0.95
C SER A 75 10.92 5.49 -0.80
N GLY A 76 10.26 5.52 0.36
CA GLY A 76 9.07 4.72 0.58
C GLY A 76 7.89 5.24 -0.25
N LEU A 77 7.74 6.55 -0.29
CA LEU A 77 6.63 7.13 -1.06
C LEU A 77 6.77 6.83 -2.54
N ARG A 78 7.97 6.77 -3.06
CA ARG A 78 8.16 6.40 -4.47
C ARG A 78 7.71 4.98 -4.76
N VAL A 79 7.92 4.08 -3.80
CA VAL A 79 7.44 2.71 -3.96
C VAL A 79 5.92 2.69 -4.02
N LEU A 80 5.27 3.46 -3.15
CA LEU A 80 3.81 3.41 -3.03
C LEU A 80 3.10 4.22 -4.10
N ALA A 81 3.64 5.39 -4.43
CA ALA A 81 2.93 6.30 -5.30
C ALA A 81 3.15 6.00 -6.77
N LEU A 82 4.19 5.28 -7.12
CA LEU A 82 4.53 4.95 -8.50
C LEU A 82 4.51 6.20 -9.37
N PRO A 83 5.23 7.26 -8.97
CA PRO A 83 5.12 8.53 -9.70
C PRO A 83 5.66 8.47 -11.12
N ALA A 84 6.47 7.46 -11.44
CA ALA A 84 6.98 7.30 -12.79
C ALA A 84 5.93 6.78 -13.75
N LEU A 85 4.80 6.28 -13.23
CA LEU A 85 3.73 5.76 -14.07
C LEU A 85 2.61 6.77 -14.19
N PRO A 86 1.96 6.87 -15.33
CA PRO A 86 0.73 7.67 -15.43
C PRO A 86 -0.30 7.16 -14.44
N PRO A 87 -1.19 8.01 -13.95
CA PRO A 87 -2.17 7.57 -12.95
C PRO A 87 -2.96 6.33 -13.34
N GLU A 88 -3.31 6.22 -14.62
CA GLU A 88 -4.12 5.09 -15.06
C GLU A 88 -3.34 3.79 -15.10
N GLN A 89 -2.01 3.84 -14.99
CA GLN A 89 -1.19 2.63 -14.98
C GLN A 89 -0.72 2.26 -13.60
N ARG A 90 -1.05 3.07 -12.60
CA ARG A 90 -0.63 2.78 -11.23
C ARG A 90 -1.47 1.66 -10.67
N TRP A 91 -0.80 0.65 -10.14
CA TRP A 91 -1.49 -0.55 -9.66
C TRP A 91 -1.60 -0.59 -8.13
N ILE A 92 -1.19 0.48 -7.46
CA ILE A 92 -1.34 0.61 -6.01
C ILE A 92 -2.35 1.71 -5.73
N ARG A 93 -3.39 1.37 -4.98
CA ARG A 93 -4.37 2.34 -4.50
C ARG A 93 -4.09 2.56 -3.03
N LEU A 94 -3.87 3.80 -2.65
CA LEU A 94 -3.54 4.14 -1.27
C LEU A 94 -4.79 4.44 -0.48
N ARG A 95 -4.82 3.97 0.77
CA ARG A 95 -5.95 4.17 1.65
C ARG A 95 -5.46 4.65 3.00
N ASN A 96 -6.26 5.49 3.64
CA ASN A 96 -5.99 6.02 4.97
C ASN A 96 -4.72 6.84 5.02
N LEU A 97 -4.48 7.61 3.96
CA LEU A 97 -3.35 8.54 3.93
C LEU A 97 -3.52 9.58 5.03
N THR A 98 -2.44 9.85 5.74
CA THR A 98 -2.44 10.95 6.70
C THR A 98 -2.25 12.26 5.97
N ALA A 99 -2.58 13.37 6.64
CA ALA A 99 -2.40 14.68 6.02
C ALA A 99 -0.95 14.92 5.63
N TYR A 100 -0.03 14.46 6.46
CA TYR A 100 1.39 14.60 6.18
C TYR A 100 1.77 13.83 4.92
N GLN A 101 1.29 12.62 4.79
CA GLN A 101 1.56 11.79 3.62
C GLN A 101 1.02 12.42 2.35
N VAL A 102 -0.20 12.94 2.43
CA VAL A 102 -0.81 13.60 1.26
C VAL A 102 0.03 14.79 0.83
N ARG A 103 0.50 15.57 1.79
CA ARG A 103 1.31 16.75 1.46
C ARG A 103 2.60 16.35 0.75
N LEU A 104 3.28 15.33 1.26
CA LEU A 104 4.51 14.88 0.62
C LEU A 104 4.26 14.33 -0.77
N LEU A 105 3.17 13.57 -0.94
CA LEU A 105 2.85 13.01 -2.23
C LEU A 105 2.58 14.10 -3.26
N ARG A 106 1.90 15.15 -2.84
CA ARG A 106 1.64 16.27 -3.75
C ARG A 106 2.92 16.95 -4.17
N LEU A 107 3.85 17.09 -3.24
CA LEU A 107 5.14 17.68 -3.59
C LEU A 107 5.90 16.84 -4.59
N MET A 108 5.62 15.54 -4.64
CA MET A 108 6.24 14.63 -5.60
C MET A 108 5.48 14.57 -6.92
N GLY A 109 4.41 15.34 -7.06
CA GLY A 109 3.64 15.33 -8.29
C GLY A 109 2.56 14.26 -8.35
N TRP A 110 2.24 13.63 -7.22
CA TRP A 110 1.22 12.58 -7.20
C TRP A 110 -0.16 13.18 -7.02
N TYR A 111 -1.13 12.66 -7.77
CA TYR A 111 -2.52 13.12 -7.67
C TYR A 111 -3.43 11.90 -7.65
N GLN A 112 -4.51 12.00 -6.86
CA GLN A 112 -5.51 10.96 -6.83
C GLN A 112 -6.38 11.06 -8.07
N GLU A 113 -6.60 9.92 -8.70
CA GLU A 113 -7.41 9.90 -9.89
C GLU A 113 -8.80 10.41 -9.66
N SER A 114 -9.46 9.89 -8.63
CA SER A 114 -10.83 10.28 -8.38
C SER A 114 -10.93 11.77 -8.13
N ARG A 115 -9.95 12.34 -7.48
CA ARG A 115 -9.98 13.76 -7.22
C ARG A 115 -9.82 14.55 -8.50
N ALA A 116 -8.99 14.07 -9.39
CA ALA A 116 -8.80 14.75 -10.66
C ALA A 116 -10.09 14.80 -11.45
N HIS A 117 -10.85 13.72 -11.41
CA HIS A 117 -12.10 13.69 -12.10
C HIS A 117 -13.15 14.60 -11.47
N GLN A 118 -13.01 14.87 -10.21
CA GLN A 118 -14.01 15.65 -9.50
C GLN A 118 -13.74 17.13 -9.52
N LEU A 119 -12.59 17.53 -9.98
CA LEU A 119 -12.29 18.94 -10.00
C LEU A 119 -13.24 19.65 -10.92
N PRO A 120 -13.79 20.69 -10.45
CA PRO A 120 -14.78 21.40 -11.22
C PRO A 120 -14.14 22.01 -12.39
N ILE A 121 -13.28 22.15 -12.56
CA ILE A 121 -12.72 22.72 -13.59
C ILE A 121 -13.12 23.30 -14.39
#